data_4dfc1157a610a75748363232a1ae75c6
#
_entry.id   4dfc1157a610a75748363232a1ae75c6
#
_cell.length_a   1.000
_cell.length_b   1.000
_cell.length_c   1.000
_cell.angle_alpha   90.00
_cell.angle_beta   90.00
_cell.angle_gamma   90.00
#
_symmetry.space_group_name_H-M   'P 1'
#
loop_
_entity.id
_entity.type
_entity.pdbx_description
1 polymer ?
#
loop_
_entity_poly.entity_id
_entity_poly.type
_entity_poly.pdbx_seq_one_letter_code
_entity_poly.pdbx_strand_id
1 'polypeptide(L)'
;VGFFALASLTLPTHAISITAAGSAYTQNFDGLAASGTGMTWANDSTLPGWSLFKQPVQGTAMSTYSAGTGSSNTGGFYSFGASGNNDRALGGLGGGAYFGSPDPGNLAGWMAVSFSNGSGGSLDGFQVSWEGEQWRNGGTASAQTMVFEYGLGSSFSTVTSWATPGGLFDFSSVVNGGTAG
;
A
#
# COMPACT_ATOMS: atom_id res chain seq x y z
N VAL A 1 24.14 -18.09 -42.21
CA VAL A 1 22.80 -18.14 -41.63
C VAL A 1 22.99 -17.92 -40.13
N GLY A 2 22.77 -16.67 -39.69
CA GLY A 2 22.90 -16.31 -38.26
C GLY A 2 21.57 -16.52 -37.53
N PHE A 3 21.59 -17.31 -36.48
CA PHE A 3 20.47 -17.45 -35.57
C PHE A 3 20.50 -16.28 -34.58
N PHE A 4 19.49 -15.41 -34.62
CA PHE A 4 19.20 -14.47 -33.55
C PHE A 4 18.41 -15.20 -32.49
N ALA A 5 19.00 -15.46 -31.34
CA ALA A 5 18.28 -15.87 -30.17
C ALA A 5 17.58 -14.63 -29.57
N LEU A 6 16.26 -14.55 -29.68
CA LEU A 6 15.45 -13.58 -28.93
C LEU A 6 15.45 -14.03 -27.48
N ALA A 7 16.28 -13.41 -26.63
CA ALA A 7 16.16 -13.55 -25.19
C ALA A 7 14.90 -12.77 -24.77
N SER A 8 13.83 -13.49 -24.46
CA SER A 8 12.69 -12.93 -23.76
C SER A 8 13.16 -12.52 -22.36
N LEU A 9 13.40 -11.25 -22.13
CA LEU A 9 13.48 -10.70 -20.79
C LEU A 9 12.07 -10.73 -20.21
N THR A 10 11.72 -11.82 -19.55
CA THR A 10 10.62 -11.80 -18.61
C THR A 10 11.07 -10.96 -17.43
N LEU A 11 10.64 -9.69 -17.37
CA LEU A 11 10.72 -8.94 -16.12
C LEU A 11 9.97 -9.77 -15.06
N PRO A 12 10.57 -10.03 -13.89
CA PRO A 12 9.87 -10.73 -12.85
C PRO A 12 8.66 -9.89 -12.46
N THR A 13 7.47 -10.35 -12.79
CA THR A 13 6.26 -9.83 -12.18
C THR A 13 6.24 -10.38 -10.76
N HIS A 14 6.56 -9.57 -9.79
CA HIS A 14 6.57 -9.95 -8.37
C HIS A 14 5.16 -10.01 -7.77
N ALA A 15 4.13 -10.02 -8.62
CA ALA A 15 2.77 -10.28 -8.17
C ALA A 15 2.69 -11.61 -7.42
N ILE A 16 1.96 -11.61 -6.32
CA ILE A 16 1.72 -12.81 -5.52
C ILE A 16 0.89 -13.80 -6.35
N SER A 17 1.45 -14.95 -6.65
CA SER A 17 0.76 -15.95 -7.47
C SER A 17 -0.24 -16.75 -6.63
N ILE A 18 -1.52 -16.69 -7.01
CA ILE A 18 -2.57 -17.55 -6.49
C ILE A 18 -2.58 -18.83 -7.32
N THR A 19 -2.00 -19.90 -6.79
CA THR A 19 -1.74 -21.15 -7.54
C THR A 19 -2.89 -22.13 -7.51
N ALA A 20 -3.89 -21.93 -6.66
CA ALA A 20 -5.10 -22.75 -6.60
C ALA A 20 -6.28 -21.92 -6.10
N ALA A 21 -7.50 -22.26 -6.52
CA ALA A 21 -8.71 -21.69 -5.95
C ALA A 21 -8.77 -21.98 -4.44
N GLY A 22 -9.15 -20.98 -3.64
CA GLY A 22 -9.18 -21.06 -2.17
C GLY A 22 -7.83 -20.89 -1.47
N SER A 23 -6.72 -20.67 -2.20
CA SER A 23 -5.45 -20.29 -1.59
C SER A 23 -5.59 -18.94 -0.88
N ALA A 24 -5.02 -18.86 0.33
CA ALA A 24 -4.95 -17.62 1.10
C ALA A 24 -3.55 -17.00 1.05
N TYR A 25 -3.49 -15.68 1.04
CA TYR A 25 -2.30 -14.89 1.29
C TYR A 25 -2.52 -14.06 2.55
N THR A 26 -1.53 -13.95 3.39
CA THR A 26 -1.55 -13.11 4.58
C THR A 26 -0.30 -12.25 4.67
N GLN A 27 -0.42 -11.03 5.17
CA GLN A 27 0.69 -10.10 5.42
C GLN A 27 0.46 -9.37 6.72
N ASN A 28 1.41 -9.45 7.65
CA ASN A 28 1.38 -8.78 8.95
C ASN A 28 2.34 -7.57 9.03
N PHE A 29 3.15 -7.35 7.99
CA PHE A 29 4.14 -6.27 7.90
C PHE A 29 5.30 -6.31 8.91
N ASP A 30 5.41 -7.32 9.75
CA ASP A 30 6.44 -7.44 10.80
C ASP A 30 7.88 -7.52 10.26
N GLY A 31 8.03 -7.81 8.97
CA GLY A 31 9.31 -7.76 8.28
C GLY A 31 9.82 -6.35 7.97
N LEU A 32 9.00 -5.31 8.18
CA LEU A 32 9.42 -3.92 8.00
C LEU A 32 10.26 -3.43 9.18
N ALA A 33 11.06 -2.38 8.94
CA ALA A 33 11.93 -1.81 9.96
C ALA A 33 11.13 -1.30 11.17
N ALA A 34 11.58 -1.64 12.38
CA ALA A 34 10.99 -1.18 13.64
C ALA A 34 11.59 0.14 14.14
N SER A 35 12.65 0.66 13.49
CA SER A 35 13.31 1.92 13.84
C SER A 35 13.99 2.53 12.61
N GLY A 36 14.30 3.81 12.67
CA GLY A 36 15.00 4.55 11.62
C GLY A 36 14.09 5.32 10.67
N THR A 37 14.71 6.19 9.89
CA THR A 37 14.06 7.03 8.88
C THR A 37 14.74 6.87 7.53
N GLY A 38 14.00 7.08 6.44
CA GLY A 38 14.55 6.99 5.09
C GLY A 38 15.03 5.58 4.71
N MET A 39 14.36 4.55 5.26
CA MET A 39 14.64 3.16 4.90
C MET A 39 14.31 2.94 3.42
N THR A 40 15.16 2.20 2.73
CA THR A 40 14.96 1.89 1.31
C THR A 40 13.65 1.13 1.09
N TRP A 41 12.86 1.60 0.14
CA TRP A 41 11.72 0.88 -0.41
C TRP A 41 11.94 0.63 -1.89
N ALA A 42 11.74 -0.59 -2.31
CA ALA A 42 11.65 -0.96 -3.72
C ALA A 42 10.36 -1.74 -3.92
N ASN A 43 9.49 -1.23 -4.80
CA ASN A 43 8.23 -1.87 -5.15
C ASN A 43 8.48 -3.31 -5.56
N ASP A 44 7.59 -4.20 -5.14
CA ASP A 44 7.63 -5.65 -5.40
C ASP A 44 8.87 -6.38 -4.84
N SER A 45 9.75 -5.69 -4.12
CA SER A 45 11.02 -6.24 -3.63
C SER A 45 11.16 -6.13 -2.11
N THR A 46 10.88 -4.96 -1.52
CA THR A 46 10.93 -4.80 -0.06
C THR A 46 9.91 -5.72 0.64
N LEU A 47 8.71 -5.77 0.10
CA LEU A 47 7.70 -6.79 0.39
C LEU A 47 7.19 -7.35 -0.94
N PRO A 48 7.36 -8.64 -1.22
CA PRO A 48 6.90 -9.23 -2.48
C PRO A 48 5.43 -8.93 -2.77
N GLY A 49 5.15 -8.42 -3.97
CA GLY A 49 3.81 -8.03 -4.40
C GLY A 49 3.34 -6.66 -3.93
N TRP A 50 4.03 -6.00 -2.99
CA TRP A 50 3.63 -4.71 -2.44
C TRP A 50 4.36 -3.54 -3.07
N SER A 51 3.61 -2.47 -3.30
CA SER A 51 4.09 -1.25 -3.95
C SER A 51 3.55 0.00 -3.27
N LEU A 52 4.37 1.04 -3.20
CA LEU A 52 4.01 2.36 -2.66
C LEU A 52 4.12 3.41 -3.76
N PHE A 53 3.08 4.22 -3.89
CA PHE A 53 3.02 5.31 -4.86
C PHE A 53 2.50 6.58 -4.20
N LYS A 54 2.98 7.73 -4.66
CA LYS A 54 2.57 9.05 -4.15
C LYS A 54 1.78 9.86 -5.19
N GLN A 55 1.04 10.88 -4.69
CA GLN A 55 0.52 11.96 -5.51
C GLN A 55 1.65 12.76 -6.20
N PRO A 56 1.34 13.54 -7.24
CA PRO A 56 0.00 13.74 -7.84
C PRO A 56 -0.34 12.70 -8.90
N VAL A 57 0.62 11.89 -9.29
CA VAL A 57 0.47 10.97 -10.43
C VAL A 57 0.48 9.54 -9.93
N GLN A 58 -0.58 8.82 -10.21
CA GLN A 58 -0.62 7.38 -10.02
C GLN A 58 0.56 6.73 -10.76
N GLY A 59 1.30 5.88 -10.06
CA GLY A 59 2.51 5.24 -10.59
C GLY A 59 3.82 5.96 -10.28
N THR A 60 3.79 7.11 -9.58
CA THR A 60 5.02 7.70 -9.03
C THR A 60 5.49 6.90 -7.83
N ALA A 61 6.42 5.97 -8.06
CA ALA A 61 6.92 5.06 -7.05
C ALA A 61 7.64 5.80 -5.91
N MET A 62 7.45 5.30 -4.69
CA MET A 62 8.25 5.68 -3.54
C MET A 62 9.55 4.86 -3.51
N SER A 63 10.61 5.49 -3.02
CA SER A 63 11.91 4.84 -2.82
C SER A 63 12.30 4.71 -1.35
N THR A 64 11.48 5.26 -0.46
CA THR A 64 11.77 5.24 0.99
C THR A 64 10.50 5.17 1.82
N TYR A 65 10.65 4.64 3.03
CA TYR A 65 9.68 4.70 4.12
C TYR A 65 10.42 4.96 5.45
N SER A 66 9.70 5.17 6.52
CA SER A 66 10.29 5.35 7.86
C SER A 66 9.59 4.45 8.87
N ALA A 67 10.27 4.07 9.94
CA ALA A 67 9.62 3.49 11.10
C ALA A 67 9.07 4.61 11.99
N GLY A 68 7.93 4.38 12.64
CA GLY A 68 7.31 5.40 13.49
C GLY A 68 6.32 4.84 14.50
N THR A 69 6.07 5.63 15.55
CA THR A 69 5.09 5.35 16.60
C THR A 69 3.83 6.24 16.49
N GLY A 70 3.68 6.96 15.36
CA GLY A 70 2.62 7.97 15.21
C GLY A 70 3.03 9.37 15.70
N SER A 71 4.17 9.55 16.38
CA SER A 71 4.61 10.85 16.92
C SER A 71 5.13 11.84 15.87
N SER A 72 5.54 11.37 14.68
CA SER A 72 6.02 12.23 13.60
C SER A 72 4.86 12.99 12.95
N ASN A 73 5.12 14.24 12.53
CA ASN A 73 4.22 15.05 11.69
C ASN A 73 4.73 15.18 10.24
N THR A 74 5.77 14.45 9.87
CA THR A 74 6.32 14.46 8.52
C THR A 74 5.52 13.54 7.62
N GLY A 75 5.00 14.06 6.51
CA GLY A 75 4.29 13.23 5.51
C GLY A 75 5.19 12.15 4.93
N GLY A 76 4.64 10.97 4.66
CA GLY A 76 5.37 9.83 4.13
C GLY A 76 4.69 8.50 4.40
N PHE A 77 5.30 7.42 3.91
CA PHE A 77 4.92 6.07 4.30
C PHE A 77 5.70 5.61 5.52
N TYR A 78 5.04 4.83 6.34
CA TYR A 78 5.58 4.38 7.61
C TYR A 78 5.31 2.90 7.84
N SER A 79 6.29 2.26 8.49
CA SER A 79 6.09 1.07 9.30
C SER A 79 5.71 1.56 10.70
N PHE A 80 4.43 1.58 11.04
CA PHE A 80 3.95 1.97 12.36
C PHE A 80 4.03 0.82 13.36
N GLY A 81 4.24 1.12 14.62
CA GLY A 81 4.26 0.16 15.72
C GLY A 81 4.77 0.79 16.99
N ALA A 82 4.52 0.18 18.14
CA ALA A 82 5.03 0.64 19.42
C ALA A 82 6.57 0.61 19.44
N SER A 83 7.17 1.50 20.22
CA SER A 83 8.63 1.55 20.35
C SER A 83 9.20 0.22 20.84
N GLY A 84 10.16 -0.32 20.10
CA GLY A 84 10.80 -1.60 20.43
C GLY A 84 9.95 -2.85 20.12
N ASN A 85 8.76 -2.69 19.54
CA ASN A 85 7.94 -3.81 19.12
C ASN A 85 8.18 -4.14 17.65
N ASN A 86 8.18 -5.43 17.31
CA ASN A 86 8.26 -5.91 15.93
C ASN A 86 6.89 -6.08 15.26
N ASP A 87 5.81 -5.95 16.00
CA ASP A 87 4.46 -5.88 15.46
C ASP A 87 4.29 -4.54 14.72
N ARG A 88 4.11 -4.63 13.39
CA ARG A 88 4.17 -3.46 12.49
C ARG A 88 2.96 -3.39 11.59
N ALA A 89 2.52 -2.17 11.32
CA ALA A 89 1.50 -1.86 10.31
C ALA A 89 2.11 -0.99 9.21
N LEU A 90 1.80 -1.27 7.95
CA LEU A 90 2.13 -0.38 6.84
C LEU A 90 1.08 0.71 6.75
N GLY A 91 1.49 1.96 6.76
CA GLY A 91 0.57 3.08 6.69
C GLY A 91 1.15 4.33 6.04
N GLY A 92 0.33 5.36 5.93
CA GLY A 92 0.71 6.66 5.39
C GLY A 92 0.31 7.80 6.30
N LEU A 93 1.13 8.84 6.35
CA LEU A 93 0.80 10.11 6.99
C LEU A 93 0.73 11.19 5.91
N GLY A 94 -0.45 11.80 5.73
CA GLY A 94 -0.62 12.94 4.85
C GLY A 94 0.12 14.17 5.38
N GLY A 95 0.71 14.95 4.48
CA GLY A 95 1.37 16.20 4.83
C GLY A 95 2.40 16.68 3.81
N GLY A 96 2.41 17.98 3.56
CA GLY A 96 3.41 18.69 2.78
C GLY A 96 3.60 18.19 1.35
N ALA A 97 4.85 18.08 0.93
CA ALA A 97 5.21 17.78 -0.46
C ALA A 97 4.96 16.32 -0.90
N TYR A 98 4.66 15.40 0.02
CA TYR A 98 4.52 13.97 -0.33
C TYR A 98 3.09 13.56 -0.64
N PHE A 99 2.13 14.08 0.10
CA PHE A 99 0.74 13.65 -0.03
C PHE A 99 -0.23 14.81 -0.20
N GLY A 100 0.26 16.05 -0.21
CA GLY A 100 -0.62 17.18 -0.01
C GLY A 100 -1.31 17.09 1.35
N SER A 101 -2.05 18.10 1.74
CA SER A 101 -3.09 17.95 2.76
C SER A 101 -4.33 17.58 1.97
N PRO A 102 -4.78 16.31 1.94
CA PRO A 102 -5.93 16.00 1.12
C PRO A 102 -7.14 16.72 1.70
N ASP A 103 -7.65 17.69 0.94
CA ASP A 103 -9.03 18.09 1.12
C ASP A 103 -9.93 16.87 0.89
N PRO A 104 -11.13 16.83 1.46
CA PRO A 104 -12.07 15.75 1.22
C PRO A 104 -12.16 15.39 -0.28
N GLY A 105 -11.90 14.14 -0.62
CA GLY A 105 -11.91 13.66 -1.99
C GLY A 105 -10.57 13.68 -2.73
N ASN A 106 -9.51 14.22 -2.13
CA ASN A 106 -8.16 14.14 -2.69
C ASN A 106 -7.39 12.93 -2.16
N LEU A 107 -6.68 12.24 -3.06
CA LEU A 107 -5.88 11.07 -2.73
C LEU A 107 -4.48 11.51 -2.28
N ALA A 108 -3.99 10.91 -1.20
CA ALA A 108 -2.67 11.20 -0.68
C ALA A 108 -1.58 10.28 -1.25
N GLY A 109 -1.93 9.03 -1.53
CA GLY A 109 -1.03 8.01 -2.06
C GLY A 109 -1.68 6.63 -2.00
N TRP A 110 -0.94 5.63 -2.47
CA TRP A 110 -1.45 4.26 -2.56
C TRP A 110 -0.48 3.27 -1.95
N MET A 111 -1.02 2.36 -1.16
CA MET A 111 -0.39 1.12 -0.75
C MET A 111 -1.08 0.01 -1.55
N ALA A 112 -0.39 -0.55 -2.50
CA ALA A 112 -0.97 -1.51 -3.45
C ALA A 112 -0.34 -2.89 -3.28
N VAL A 113 -1.16 -3.93 -3.39
CA VAL A 113 -0.70 -5.32 -3.50
C VAL A 113 -1.17 -5.90 -4.82
N SER A 114 -0.31 -6.64 -5.49
CA SER A 114 -0.58 -7.25 -6.79
C SER A 114 -0.69 -8.76 -6.66
N PHE A 115 -1.76 -9.31 -7.23
CA PHE A 115 -1.99 -10.75 -7.34
C PHE A 115 -2.03 -11.18 -8.80
N SER A 116 -1.53 -12.37 -9.08
CA SER A 116 -1.66 -13.03 -10.38
C SER A 116 -2.41 -14.34 -10.23
N ASN A 117 -3.28 -14.64 -11.18
CA ASN A 117 -3.95 -15.93 -11.23
C ASN A 117 -3.02 -16.98 -11.87
N GLY A 118 -2.40 -17.81 -11.06
CA GLY A 118 -1.58 -18.94 -11.45
C GLY A 118 -2.30 -20.31 -11.29
N SER A 119 -3.62 -20.30 -11.06
CA SER A 119 -4.38 -21.53 -10.79
C SER A 119 -4.64 -22.42 -12.01
N GLY A 120 -4.35 -21.92 -13.21
CA GLY A 120 -4.62 -22.63 -14.46
C GLY A 120 -6.09 -22.57 -14.93
N GLY A 121 -6.97 -21.92 -14.19
CA GLY A 121 -8.39 -21.74 -14.51
C GLY A 121 -8.88 -20.33 -14.17
N SER A 122 -10.14 -20.05 -14.47
CA SER A 122 -10.78 -18.79 -14.07
C SER A 122 -11.03 -18.77 -12.56
N LEU A 123 -10.87 -17.61 -11.95
CA LEU A 123 -11.32 -17.33 -10.58
C LEU A 123 -12.50 -16.36 -10.67
N ASP A 124 -13.62 -16.74 -10.08
CA ASP A 124 -14.89 -15.98 -10.17
C ASP A 124 -14.95 -14.81 -9.18
N GLY A 125 -14.00 -14.76 -8.25
CA GLY A 125 -13.93 -13.70 -7.24
C GLY A 125 -12.78 -13.89 -6.28
N PHE A 126 -12.65 -12.94 -5.37
CA PHE A 126 -11.70 -12.98 -4.26
C PHE A 126 -12.38 -12.51 -2.98
N GLN A 127 -11.86 -12.97 -1.86
CA GLN A 127 -12.23 -12.48 -0.54
C GLN A 127 -11.05 -11.72 0.04
N VAL A 128 -11.30 -10.55 0.59
CA VAL A 128 -10.30 -9.75 1.29
C VAL A 128 -10.80 -9.39 2.68
N SER A 129 -9.90 -9.41 3.65
CA SER A 129 -10.11 -8.83 4.97
C SER A 129 -8.82 -8.13 5.39
N TRP A 130 -8.94 -7.04 6.11
CA TRP A 130 -7.81 -6.29 6.62
C TRP A 130 -8.20 -5.54 7.88
N GLU A 131 -7.23 -5.24 8.72
CA GLU A 131 -7.39 -4.48 9.94
C GLU A 131 -6.82 -3.08 9.71
N GLY A 132 -7.61 -2.05 10.05
CA GLY A 132 -7.22 -0.66 9.95
C GLY A 132 -6.83 -0.12 11.32
N GLU A 133 -5.71 0.59 11.40
CA GLU A 133 -5.17 1.16 12.64
C GLU A 133 -4.94 2.66 12.50
N GLN A 134 -5.27 3.41 13.53
CA GLN A 134 -4.95 4.82 13.61
C GLN A 134 -3.78 5.05 14.57
N TRP A 135 -2.63 5.43 14.04
CA TRP A 135 -1.40 5.70 14.81
C TRP A 135 -1.20 7.17 15.17
N ARG A 136 -1.94 8.07 14.55
CA ARG A 136 -1.85 9.50 14.81
C ARG A 136 -3.21 10.19 14.65
N ASN A 137 -3.50 11.10 15.58
CA ASN A 137 -4.53 12.12 15.40
C ASN A 137 -3.85 13.43 14.95
N GLY A 138 -4.17 13.91 13.75
CA GLY A 138 -3.64 15.17 13.20
C GLY A 138 -4.29 16.44 13.77
N GLY A 139 -5.32 16.29 14.62
CA GLY A 139 -6.05 17.42 15.20
C GLY A 139 -7.09 18.04 14.26
N THR A 140 -7.22 17.56 13.02
CA THR A 140 -8.25 18.03 12.09
C THR A 140 -9.63 17.53 12.52
N ALA A 141 -10.67 18.35 12.35
CA ALA A 141 -12.05 17.98 12.69
C ALA A 141 -12.65 16.94 11.74
N SER A 142 -12.09 16.80 10.55
CA SER A 142 -12.55 15.83 9.54
C SER A 142 -11.79 14.52 9.67
N ALA A 143 -12.53 13.41 9.66
CA ALA A 143 -11.92 12.09 9.58
C ALA A 143 -11.13 11.92 8.28
N GLN A 144 -10.02 11.21 8.37
CA GLN A 144 -9.25 10.76 7.20
C GLN A 144 -9.67 9.34 6.86
N THR A 145 -9.87 9.06 5.59
CA THR A 145 -10.34 7.75 5.14
C THR A 145 -9.34 7.10 4.19
N MET A 146 -8.97 5.85 4.48
CA MET A 146 -8.35 4.96 3.51
C MET A 146 -9.46 4.28 2.72
N VAL A 147 -9.49 4.53 1.42
CA VAL A 147 -10.46 3.93 0.50
C VAL A 147 -9.86 2.63 -0.04
N PHE A 148 -10.64 1.56 0.02
CA PHE A 148 -10.26 0.30 -0.62
C PHE A 148 -10.69 0.31 -2.08
N GLU A 149 -9.74 0.01 -2.97
CA GLU A 149 -9.99 -0.06 -4.41
C GLU A 149 -9.35 -1.33 -4.98
N TYR A 150 -9.93 -1.86 -6.04
CA TYR A 150 -9.31 -2.92 -6.82
C TYR A 150 -9.46 -2.67 -8.32
N GLY A 151 -8.54 -3.20 -9.10
CA GLY A 151 -8.56 -3.08 -10.54
C GLY A 151 -7.80 -4.22 -11.22
N LEU A 152 -8.06 -4.41 -12.50
CA LEU A 152 -7.40 -5.41 -13.33
C LEU A 152 -6.45 -4.73 -14.31
N GLY A 153 -5.24 -5.23 -14.42
CA GLY A 153 -4.21 -4.69 -15.30
C GLY A 153 -2.94 -5.53 -15.24
N SER A 154 -1.98 -5.23 -16.11
CA SER A 154 -0.67 -5.88 -16.10
C SER A 154 0.28 -5.31 -15.03
N SER A 155 -0.03 -4.13 -14.51
CA SER A 155 0.69 -3.46 -13.40
C SER A 155 -0.23 -2.39 -12.78
N PHE A 156 0.13 -1.86 -11.61
CA PHE A 156 -0.60 -0.78 -10.94
C PHE A 156 -0.83 0.42 -11.87
N SER A 157 0.19 0.88 -12.57
CA SER A 157 0.12 2.05 -13.45
C SER A 157 -0.65 1.81 -14.76
N THR A 158 -0.95 0.57 -15.11
CA THR A 158 -1.73 0.21 -16.31
C THR A 158 -3.19 -0.08 -16.03
N VAL A 159 -3.60 -0.07 -14.76
CA VAL A 159 -5.02 -0.16 -14.39
C VAL A 159 -5.72 1.11 -14.83
N THR A 160 -6.70 0.97 -15.71
CA THR A 160 -7.47 2.10 -16.29
C THR A 160 -8.82 2.31 -15.63
N SER A 161 -9.27 1.33 -14.86
CA SER A 161 -10.55 1.39 -14.15
C SER A 161 -10.41 0.75 -12.78
N TRP A 162 -10.76 1.52 -11.77
CA TRP A 162 -10.77 1.09 -10.37
C TRP A 162 -12.19 0.95 -9.87
N ALA A 163 -12.46 -0.13 -9.16
CA ALA A 163 -13.73 -0.37 -8.50
C ALA A 163 -13.56 -0.17 -6.99
N THR A 164 -14.51 0.54 -6.40
CA THR A 164 -14.62 0.77 -4.96
C THR A 164 -15.79 -0.05 -4.44
N PRO A 165 -15.59 -1.11 -3.66
CA PRO A 165 -16.70 -1.94 -3.16
C PRO A 165 -17.57 -1.24 -2.12
N GLY A 166 -17.12 -0.09 -1.61
CA GLY A 166 -17.89 0.78 -0.71
C GLY A 166 -17.43 0.77 0.73
N GLY A 167 -18.05 1.61 1.52
CA GLY A 167 -17.60 2.02 2.86
C GLY A 167 -17.43 0.91 3.92
N LEU A 168 -17.89 -0.31 3.68
CA LEU A 168 -17.59 -1.45 4.56
C LEU A 168 -16.13 -1.93 4.46
N PHE A 169 -15.45 -1.56 3.38
CA PHE A 169 -14.03 -1.86 3.15
C PHE A 169 -13.13 -0.67 3.43
N ASP A 170 -13.70 0.52 3.61
CA ASP A 170 -12.95 1.72 3.90
C ASP A 170 -12.65 1.83 5.39
N PHE A 171 -11.49 2.37 5.73
CA PHE A 171 -11.12 2.66 7.12
C PHE A 171 -11.07 4.17 7.32
N SER A 172 -11.91 4.68 8.20
CA SER A 172 -11.87 6.08 8.63
C SER A 172 -11.25 6.21 10.01
N SER A 173 -10.46 7.26 10.19
CA SER A 173 -9.83 7.54 11.49
C SER A 173 -10.90 7.62 12.59
N VAL A 174 -10.70 6.86 13.66
CA VAL A 174 -11.65 6.74 14.78
C VAL A 174 -11.57 7.93 15.73
N VAL A 175 -10.42 8.63 15.74
CA VAL A 175 -10.21 9.85 16.52
C VAL A 175 -9.86 10.98 15.58
N ASN A 176 -10.61 12.07 15.62
CA ASN A 176 -10.39 13.28 14.85
C ASN A 176 -10.73 14.52 15.69
N GLY A 177 -10.18 15.67 15.33
CA GLY A 177 -10.33 16.90 16.14
C GLY A 177 -9.51 16.88 17.43
N GLY A 178 -9.63 17.95 18.20
CA GLY A 178 -8.90 18.11 19.47
C GLY A 178 -7.41 18.38 19.30
N THR A 179 -6.61 17.99 20.28
CA THR A 179 -5.16 18.16 20.25
C THR A 179 -4.50 17.07 19.40
N ALA A 180 -3.57 17.47 18.52
CA ALA A 180 -2.78 16.52 17.75
C ALA A 180 -1.87 15.70 18.67
N GLY A 181 -1.79 14.38 18.44
CA GLY A 181 -0.99 13.43 19.21
C GLY A 181 -0.95 12.04 18.58
#